data_5979153a16f5d0e9ff1bb384873ff181
#
_entry.id   5979153a16f5d0e9ff1bb384873ff181
#
_cell.length_a   1.000
_cell.length_b   1.000
_cell.length_c   1.000
_cell.angle_alpha   90.00
_cell.angle_beta   90.00
_cell.angle_gamma   90.00
#
_symmetry.space_group_name_H-M   'P 1'
#
loop_
_entity.id
_entity.type
_entity.pdbx_description
1 polymer ?
#
loop_
_entity_poly.entity_id
_entity_poly.type
_entity_poly.pdbx_seq_one_letter_code
_entity_poly.pdbx_strand_id
1 'polypeptide(L)'
;TLYAYAPEDIRSFLHPHWHTYKAFDPWALPDTFTLYAYAPEDIRSFLHPHWHTYKALHPAWYYFLGLMYLIIGTCAVAGNAVVLKIFSRFPALRSPANLLVMNLAVSDFLLMLALFPECVYNFFLGGPWRFGEMGCQIHAFLGACFGYNQIFTLTMISYDRYNVIVKGFSGTPLTFNRAVTIITMSWIWALGWSICPLVGWGAYAMDGIMGTCSYDYVSQNMNNKSHIMAATFANYILPIIVIAGCYYFIVHAVFKHEEELRAQAKKMNVASLRSNNDQQQVSAEIRIAKVSIMNVSMWLTAWTPFAVICIMGTWGDVSKITPLVSAIPVILAKTSCAYNPLIYAISHPKYRECLKQMFPWMCIVEEKKAVTENQSVISEKTEMTETVKCESA
;
A
#
# COMPACT_ATOMS: atom_id res chain seq x y z
N THR A 1 33.50 4.30 15.97
CA THR A 1 32.38 3.61 16.65
C THR A 1 31.63 4.62 17.50
N LEU A 2 30.34 4.82 17.24
CA LEU A 2 29.47 5.78 17.95
C LEU A 2 29.48 5.59 19.48
N TYR A 3 29.78 4.37 19.96
CA TYR A 3 29.86 4.06 21.37
C TYR A 3 31.00 4.77 22.08
N ALA A 4 32.15 4.98 21.41
CA ALA A 4 33.31 5.64 21.99
C ALA A 4 33.06 7.14 22.31
N TYR A 5 32.09 7.74 21.67
CA TYR A 5 31.71 9.16 21.81
C TYR A 5 30.42 9.39 22.61
N ALA A 6 29.76 8.33 23.08
CA ALA A 6 28.56 8.49 23.91
C ALA A 6 28.94 8.91 25.34
N PRO A 7 28.22 9.87 25.97
CA PRO A 7 28.39 10.22 27.37
C PRO A 7 28.23 9.00 28.30
N GLU A 8 28.93 8.95 29.42
CA GLU A 8 28.96 7.79 30.34
C GLU A 8 27.58 7.43 30.90
N ASP A 9 26.74 8.41 31.12
CA ASP A 9 25.35 8.26 31.57
C ASP A 9 24.44 7.56 30.54
N ILE A 10 24.72 7.70 29.24
CA ILE A 10 23.99 7.00 28.17
C ILE A 10 24.51 5.58 27.95
N ARG A 11 25.83 5.33 28.26
CA ARG A 11 26.41 3.99 28.10
C ARG A 11 25.76 2.95 29.01
N SER A 12 25.27 3.36 30.19
CA SER A 12 24.58 2.46 31.13
C SER A 12 23.18 1.99 30.65
N PHE A 13 22.54 2.72 29.75
CA PHE A 13 21.26 2.35 29.15
C PHE A 13 21.42 1.51 27.86
N LEU A 14 22.62 1.43 27.32
CA LEU A 14 22.90 0.60 26.17
C LEU A 14 23.09 -0.85 26.66
N HIS A 15 22.28 -1.76 26.13
CA HIS A 15 22.26 -3.18 26.50
C HIS A 15 23.69 -3.77 26.50
N PRO A 16 24.09 -4.60 27.47
CA PRO A 16 25.44 -5.17 27.59
C PRO A 16 25.99 -5.86 26.34
N HIS A 17 25.10 -6.39 25.48
CA HIS A 17 25.44 -7.03 24.20
C HIS A 17 26.02 -6.07 23.13
N TRP A 18 25.96 -4.74 23.32
CA TRP A 18 26.55 -3.79 22.37
C TRP A 18 28.08 -3.80 22.39
N HIS A 19 28.67 -4.35 23.44
CA HIS A 19 30.14 -4.43 23.62
C HIS A 19 30.79 -5.55 22.78
N THR A 20 30.04 -6.57 22.41
CA THR A 20 30.55 -7.73 21.64
C THR A 20 30.53 -7.52 20.13
N TYR A 21 29.86 -6.47 19.63
CA TYR A 21 30.00 -6.09 18.23
C TYR A 21 31.39 -5.45 18.01
N LYS A 22 32.42 -6.28 17.81
CA LYS A 22 33.63 -5.84 17.09
C LYS A 22 33.14 -5.12 15.86
N ALA A 23 33.73 -3.97 15.53
CA ALA A 23 33.47 -3.26 14.28
C ALA A 23 33.74 -4.24 13.14
N PHE A 24 32.67 -4.92 12.74
CA PHE A 24 32.69 -5.89 11.66
C PHE A 24 32.79 -5.05 10.40
N ASP A 25 33.90 -5.21 9.66
CA ASP A 25 34.00 -4.60 8.34
C ASP A 25 33.15 -5.44 7.35
N PRO A 26 31.95 -5.01 7.04
CA PRO A 26 31.09 -5.78 6.15
C PRO A 26 31.68 -5.93 4.73
N TRP A 27 32.68 -5.10 4.37
CA TRP A 27 33.37 -5.14 3.07
C TRP A 27 34.46 -6.21 3.00
N ALA A 28 34.87 -6.75 4.17
CA ALA A 28 35.92 -7.77 4.29
C ALA A 28 35.41 -9.18 4.54
N LEU A 29 34.14 -9.49 4.17
CA LEU A 29 33.56 -10.82 4.34
C LEU A 29 34.26 -11.86 3.47
N PRO A 30 34.76 -12.98 4.02
CA PRO A 30 35.21 -14.11 3.21
C PRO A 30 34.06 -14.67 2.36
N ASP A 31 34.36 -15.11 1.15
CA ASP A 31 33.37 -15.69 0.23
C ASP A 31 32.63 -16.93 0.80
N THR A 32 33.15 -17.51 1.88
CA THR A 32 32.60 -18.68 2.58
C THR A 32 31.66 -18.33 3.73
N PHE A 33 31.48 -17.01 4.05
CA PHE A 33 30.73 -16.59 5.22
C PHE A 33 29.22 -16.77 5.02
N THR A 34 28.61 -17.63 5.82
CA THR A 34 27.18 -17.96 5.71
C THR A 34 26.31 -16.94 6.45
N LEU A 35 25.02 -16.84 6.05
CA LEU A 35 24.02 -16.03 6.74
C LEU A 35 23.89 -16.41 8.23
N TYR A 36 23.97 -17.71 8.55
CA TYR A 36 23.92 -18.18 9.92
C TYR A 36 25.10 -17.65 10.76
N ALA A 37 26.30 -17.67 10.19
CA ALA A 37 27.49 -17.11 10.86
C ALA A 37 27.42 -15.57 11.01
N TYR A 38 26.74 -14.92 10.06
CA TYR A 38 26.49 -13.47 10.07
C TYR A 38 25.43 -13.06 11.10
N ALA A 39 24.46 -13.93 11.38
CA ALA A 39 23.39 -13.66 12.33
C ALA A 39 23.94 -13.46 13.77
N PRO A 40 23.50 -12.41 14.49
CA PRO A 40 23.72 -12.28 15.92
C PRO A 40 23.26 -13.51 16.71
N GLU A 41 23.90 -13.79 17.83
CA GLU A 41 23.60 -15.00 18.63
C GLU A 41 22.15 -15.05 19.11
N ASP A 42 21.59 -13.92 19.49
CA ASP A 42 20.23 -13.76 19.98
C ASP A 42 19.14 -14.01 18.92
N ILE A 43 19.49 -13.93 17.63
CA ILE A 43 18.54 -14.20 16.53
C ILE A 43 18.78 -15.53 15.82
N ARG A 44 19.91 -16.21 16.07
CA ARG A 44 20.21 -17.51 15.42
C ARG A 44 19.18 -18.57 15.72
N SER A 45 18.59 -18.55 16.92
CA SER A 45 17.62 -19.56 17.37
C SER A 45 16.30 -19.52 16.57
N PHE A 46 15.93 -18.37 16.01
CA PHE A 46 14.70 -18.22 15.22
C PHE A 46 14.95 -17.94 13.73
N LEU A 47 16.22 -17.98 13.28
CA LEU A 47 16.54 -18.02 11.86
C LEU A 47 16.23 -19.41 11.29
N HIS A 48 15.32 -19.48 10.32
CA HIS A 48 14.92 -20.76 9.73
C HIS A 48 16.11 -21.52 9.13
N PRO A 49 16.25 -22.85 9.35
CA PRO A 49 17.39 -23.65 8.85
C PRO A 49 17.64 -23.55 7.35
N HIS A 50 16.60 -23.29 6.56
CA HIS A 50 16.74 -23.04 5.13
C HIS A 50 17.77 -21.95 4.80
N TRP A 51 17.88 -20.93 5.63
CA TRP A 51 18.79 -19.80 5.40
C TRP A 51 20.23 -20.07 5.82
N HIS A 52 20.48 -21.13 6.62
CA HIS A 52 21.79 -21.38 7.22
C HIS A 52 22.91 -21.62 6.20
N THR A 53 22.57 -22.20 5.05
CA THR A 53 23.52 -22.58 4.00
C THR A 53 23.80 -21.49 2.97
N TYR A 54 22.97 -20.42 2.97
CA TYR A 54 23.17 -19.34 2.03
C TYR A 54 24.33 -18.43 2.47
N LYS A 55 25.05 -17.89 1.50
CA LYS A 55 26.09 -16.88 1.74
C LYS A 55 25.48 -15.58 2.22
N ALA A 56 26.18 -14.88 3.10
CA ALA A 56 25.85 -13.52 3.46
C ALA A 56 25.86 -12.64 2.20
N LEU A 57 24.90 -11.73 2.11
CA LEU A 57 24.81 -10.85 0.94
C LEU A 57 25.91 -9.77 1.01
N HIS A 58 26.36 -9.33 -0.16
CA HIS A 58 27.27 -8.19 -0.22
C HIS A 58 26.61 -6.95 0.41
N PRO A 59 27.32 -6.17 1.22
CA PRO A 59 26.78 -5.03 1.99
C PRO A 59 26.04 -4.01 1.15
N ALA A 60 26.43 -3.84 -0.12
CA ALA A 60 25.74 -2.94 -1.02
C ALA A 60 24.24 -3.24 -1.17
N TRP A 61 23.83 -4.51 -1.01
CA TRP A 61 22.41 -4.88 -1.03
C TRP A 61 21.66 -4.29 0.16
N TYR A 62 22.23 -4.32 1.35
CA TYR A 62 21.59 -3.76 2.54
C TYR A 62 21.43 -2.24 2.40
N TYR A 63 22.46 -1.53 1.94
CA TYR A 63 22.35 -0.08 1.68
C TYR A 63 21.34 0.25 0.58
N PHE A 64 21.31 -0.54 -0.50
CA PHE A 64 20.33 -0.36 -1.57
C PHE A 64 18.89 -0.56 -1.05
N LEU A 65 18.64 -1.64 -0.30
CA LEU A 65 17.33 -1.92 0.29
C LEU A 65 16.95 -0.86 1.33
N GLY A 66 17.89 -0.40 2.15
CA GLY A 66 17.69 0.70 3.09
C GLY A 66 17.28 2.00 2.40
N LEU A 67 17.93 2.34 1.28
CA LEU A 67 17.55 3.49 0.47
C LEU A 67 16.16 3.34 -0.14
N MET A 68 15.80 2.16 -0.63
CA MET A 68 14.46 1.87 -1.13
C MET A 68 13.41 2.05 -0.04
N TYR A 69 13.63 1.49 1.16
CA TYR A 69 12.72 1.69 2.30
C TYR A 69 12.63 3.15 2.72
N LEU A 70 13.74 3.89 2.70
CA LEU A 70 13.76 5.32 3.03
C LEU A 70 12.88 6.13 2.06
N ILE A 71 13.02 5.90 0.76
CA ILE A 71 12.24 6.60 -0.27
C ILE A 71 10.76 6.22 -0.16
N ILE A 72 10.44 4.92 -0.18
CA ILE A 72 9.06 4.42 -0.14
C ILE A 72 8.38 4.86 1.16
N GLY A 73 9.06 4.70 2.30
CA GLY A 73 8.54 5.05 3.61
C GLY A 73 8.23 6.53 3.75
N THR A 74 9.16 7.39 3.33
CA THR A 74 8.98 8.84 3.36
C THR A 74 7.82 9.28 2.48
N CYS A 75 7.75 8.77 1.23
CA CYS A 75 6.65 9.07 0.32
C CYS A 75 5.30 8.58 0.86
N ALA A 76 5.24 7.38 1.43
CA ALA A 76 4.02 6.82 1.96
C ALA A 76 3.54 7.56 3.21
N VAL A 77 4.42 7.81 4.19
CA VAL A 77 4.05 8.52 5.43
C VAL A 77 3.65 9.96 5.12
N ALA A 78 4.45 10.71 4.37
CA ALA A 78 4.14 12.10 4.03
C ALA A 78 2.87 12.19 3.15
N GLY A 79 2.78 11.37 2.11
CA GLY A 79 1.64 11.37 1.19
C GLY A 79 0.31 11.05 1.88
N ASN A 80 0.26 9.97 2.68
CA ASN A 80 -0.97 9.59 3.37
C ASN A 80 -1.32 10.56 4.51
N ALA A 81 -0.34 11.16 5.20
CA ALA A 81 -0.60 12.25 6.15
C ALA A 81 -1.28 13.45 5.48
N VAL A 82 -0.84 13.82 4.27
CA VAL A 82 -1.47 14.88 3.46
C VAL A 82 -2.89 14.48 3.06
N VAL A 83 -3.12 13.24 2.62
CA VAL A 83 -4.45 12.71 2.30
C VAL A 83 -5.38 12.85 3.51
N LEU A 84 -4.98 12.32 4.67
CA LEU A 84 -5.77 12.38 5.90
C LEU A 84 -6.08 13.81 6.33
N LYS A 85 -5.10 14.72 6.23
CA LYS A 85 -5.28 16.14 6.55
C LYS A 85 -6.28 16.82 5.62
N ILE A 86 -6.22 16.57 4.31
CA ILE A 86 -7.13 17.13 3.31
C ILE A 86 -8.56 16.65 3.56
N PHE A 87 -8.79 15.33 3.67
CA PHE A 87 -10.13 14.80 3.89
C PHE A 87 -10.75 15.23 5.23
N SER A 88 -9.92 15.43 6.26
CA SER A 88 -10.39 15.95 7.56
C SER A 88 -10.74 17.42 7.52
N ARG A 89 -9.95 18.25 6.79
CA ARG A 89 -10.10 19.71 6.76
C ARG A 89 -11.24 20.19 5.87
N PHE A 90 -11.46 19.55 4.71
CA PHE A 90 -12.40 20.03 3.71
C PHE A 90 -13.75 19.33 3.77
N PRO A 91 -14.84 20.00 4.24
CA PRO A 91 -16.18 19.40 4.32
C PRO A 91 -16.70 18.89 2.97
N ALA A 92 -16.31 19.52 1.86
CA ALA A 92 -16.70 19.12 0.49
C ALA A 92 -16.24 17.69 0.12
N LEU A 93 -15.26 17.14 0.84
CA LEU A 93 -14.77 15.76 0.66
C LEU A 93 -15.38 14.78 1.67
N ARG A 94 -16.24 15.21 2.58
CA ARG A 94 -16.87 14.34 3.58
C ARG A 94 -18.06 13.61 2.98
N SER A 95 -17.80 12.39 2.48
CA SER A 95 -18.84 11.48 2.01
C SER A 95 -18.61 10.08 2.60
N PRO A 96 -19.66 9.22 2.69
CA PRO A 96 -19.47 7.84 3.16
C PRO A 96 -18.43 7.06 2.37
N ALA A 97 -18.38 7.22 1.05
CA ALA A 97 -17.37 6.58 0.21
C ALA A 97 -15.95 7.07 0.54
N ASN A 98 -15.78 8.35 0.84
CA ASN A 98 -14.48 8.91 1.21
C ASN A 98 -14.02 8.47 2.59
N LEU A 99 -14.90 8.01 3.50
CA LEU A 99 -14.48 7.35 4.74
C LEU A 99 -13.71 6.06 4.47
N LEU A 100 -14.09 5.28 3.45
CA LEU A 100 -13.33 4.09 3.04
C LEU A 100 -11.95 4.49 2.49
N VAL A 101 -11.88 5.57 1.71
CA VAL A 101 -10.60 6.12 1.22
C VAL A 101 -9.71 6.58 2.39
N MET A 102 -10.30 7.22 3.40
CA MET A 102 -9.58 7.60 4.62
C MET A 102 -9.08 6.37 5.40
N ASN A 103 -9.89 5.31 5.51
CA ASN A 103 -9.49 4.06 6.16
C ASN A 103 -8.28 3.42 5.44
N LEU A 104 -8.28 3.43 4.10
CA LEU A 104 -7.14 2.98 3.32
C LEU A 104 -5.88 3.82 3.63
N ALA A 105 -6.01 5.15 3.62
CA ALA A 105 -4.90 6.05 3.94
C ALA A 105 -4.40 5.90 5.40
N VAL A 106 -5.28 5.60 6.37
CA VAL A 106 -4.89 5.27 7.75
C VAL A 106 -4.06 3.99 7.77
N SER A 107 -4.48 2.94 7.06
CA SER A 107 -3.73 1.67 7.00
C SER A 107 -2.35 1.86 6.38
N ASP A 108 -2.27 2.59 5.26
CA ASP A 108 -1.01 2.89 4.58
C ASP A 108 -0.05 3.71 5.45
N PHE A 109 -0.60 4.74 6.11
CA PHE A 109 0.15 5.61 7.00
C PHE A 109 0.71 4.84 8.20
N LEU A 110 -0.14 4.08 8.90
CA LEU A 110 0.25 3.33 10.10
C LEU A 110 1.21 2.18 9.77
N LEU A 111 0.98 1.47 8.66
CA LEU A 111 1.89 0.43 8.19
C LEU A 111 3.31 0.97 8.04
N MET A 112 3.45 2.07 7.29
CA MET A 112 4.78 2.60 7.01
C MET A 112 5.34 3.36 8.19
N LEU A 113 4.53 4.07 8.98
CA LEU A 113 5.00 4.73 10.20
C LEU A 113 5.61 3.73 11.20
N ALA A 114 5.01 2.54 11.33
CA ALA A 114 5.50 1.49 12.21
C ALA A 114 6.73 0.76 11.67
N LEU A 115 6.71 0.35 10.39
CA LEU A 115 7.68 -0.60 9.86
C LEU A 115 8.88 0.05 9.16
N PHE A 116 8.70 1.22 8.53
CA PHE A 116 9.80 1.79 7.73
C PHE A 116 10.99 2.26 8.58
N PRO A 117 10.83 2.89 9.76
CA PRO A 117 11.98 3.35 10.54
C PRO A 117 12.89 2.19 11.00
N GLU A 118 12.30 1.07 11.44
CA GLU A 118 13.06 -0.10 11.87
C GLU A 118 13.78 -0.79 10.70
N CYS A 119 13.13 -0.87 9.51
CA CYS A 119 13.78 -1.41 8.32
C CYS A 119 14.96 -0.55 7.88
N VAL A 120 14.79 0.79 7.83
CA VAL A 120 15.86 1.73 7.50
C VAL A 120 17.03 1.59 8.47
N TYR A 121 16.73 1.53 9.77
CA TYR A 121 17.74 1.35 10.82
C TYR A 121 18.52 0.04 10.61
N ASN A 122 17.82 -1.10 10.46
CA ASN A 122 18.45 -2.40 10.23
C ASN A 122 19.35 -2.40 8.99
N PHE A 123 18.84 -1.94 7.87
CA PHE A 123 19.57 -1.99 6.60
C PHE A 123 20.78 -1.07 6.56
N PHE A 124 20.69 0.15 7.07
CA PHE A 124 21.84 1.06 7.11
C PHE A 124 22.90 0.68 8.15
N LEU A 125 22.55 -0.15 9.12
CA LEU A 125 23.53 -0.73 10.05
C LEU A 125 24.11 -2.07 9.57
N GLY A 126 23.91 -2.44 8.31
CA GLY A 126 24.52 -3.59 7.66
C GLY A 126 23.73 -4.89 7.77
N GLY A 127 22.46 -4.85 8.15
CA GLY A 127 21.57 -5.93 7.82
C GLY A 127 20.89 -6.71 8.92
N PRO A 128 21.52 -7.46 9.83
CA PRO A 128 20.74 -8.39 10.63
C PRO A 128 19.77 -7.69 11.59
N TRP A 129 18.59 -8.29 11.73
CA TRP A 129 17.52 -7.85 12.61
C TRP A 129 18.01 -7.57 14.02
N ARG A 130 17.63 -6.41 14.60
CA ARG A 130 18.17 -5.94 15.88
C ARG A 130 17.12 -5.76 16.97
N PHE A 131 15.87 -6.11 16.70
CA PHE A 131 14.76 -5.92 17.64
C PHE A 131 14.31 -7.24 18.29
N GLY A 132 15.13 -8.28 18.22
CA GLY A 132 14.86 -9.57 18.82
C GLY A 132 13.64 -10.29 18.22
N GLU A 133 13.26 -11.42 18.81
CA GLU A 133 12.15 -12.24 18.34
C GLU A 133 10.79 -11.53 18.47
N MET A 134 10.55 -10.88 19.62
CA MET A 134 9.30 -10.14 19.85
C MET A 134 9.10 -9.02 18.82
N GLY A 135 10.15 -8.26 18.50
CA GLY A 135 10.10 -7.24 17.46
C GLY A 135 9.78 -7.82 16.09
N CYS A 136 10.33 -9.00 15.76
CA CYS A 136 10.03 -9.73 14.54
C CYS A 136 8.55 -10.14 14.45
N GLN A 137 7.99 -10.69 15.53
CA GLN A 137 6.57 -11.04 15.61
C GLN A 137 5.66 -9.82 15.45
N ILE A 138 5.98 -8.70 16.12
CA ILE A 138 5.22 -7.43 16.01
C ILE A 138 5.31 -6.87 14.59
N HIS A 139 6.51 -6.84 13.99
CA HIS A 139 6.71 -6.37 12.62
C HIS A 139 5.83 -7.13 11.63
N ALA A 140 5.88 -8.45 11.67
CA ALA A 140 5.11 -9.30 10.78
C ALA A 140 3.59 -9.19 11.02
N PHE A 141 3.17 -9.16 12.29
CA PHE A 141 1.77 -8.95 12.69
C PHE A 141 1.21 -7.63 12.15
N LEU A 142 1.92 -6.51 12.35
CA LEU A 142 1.48 -5.20 11.85
C LEU A 142 1.45 -5.17 10.33
N GLY A 143 2.46 -5.77 9.67
CA GLY A 143 2.52 -5.91 8.22
C GLY A 143 1.31 -6.65 7.66
N ALA A 144 0.92 -7.76 8.27
CA ALA A 144 -0.25 -8.54 7.91
C ALA A 144 -1.56 -7.78 8.18
N CYS A 145 -1.72 -7.22 9.38
CA CYS A 145 -2.93 -6.54 9.81
C CYS A 145 -3.27 -5.36 8.87
N PHE A 146 -2.32 -4.48 8.64
CA PHE A 146 -2.57 -3.34 7.76
C PHE A 146 -2.73 -3.77 6.30
N GLY A 147 -1.96 -4.76 5.81
CA GLY A 147 -2.10 -5.29 4.45
C GLY A 147 -3.47 -5.90 4.20
N TYR A 148 -4.01 -6.67 5.13
CA TYR A 148 -5.36 -7.24 5.01
C TYR A 148 -6.45 -6.17 5.08
N ASN A 149 -6.28 -5.15 5.93
CA ASN A 149 -7.22 -4.05 5.97
C ASN A 149 -7.23 -3.25 4.65
N GLN A 150 -6.08 -3.10 3.98
CA GLN A 150 -5.99 -2.46 2.66
C GLN A 150 -6.84 -3.19 1.63
N ILE A 151 -6.63 -4.50 1.43
CA ILE A 151 -7.34 -5.25 0.39
C ILE A 151 -8.84 -5.38 0.69
N PHE A 152 -9.22 -5.56 1.95
CA PHE A 152 -10.63 -5.55 2.33
C PHE A 152 -11.27 -4.20 1.98
N THR A 153 -10.61 -3.11 2.32
CA THR A 153 -11.10 -1.75 2.04
C THR A 153 -11.22 -1.50 0.53
N LEU A 154 -10.22 -1.90 -0.27
CA LEU A 154 -10.26 -1.80 -1.74
C LEU A 154 -11.41 -2.62 -2.34
N THR A 155 -11.67 -3.81 -1.79
CA THR A 155 -12.80 -4.66 -2.19
C THR A 155 -14.13 -3.95 -1.93
N MET A 156 -14.29 -3.34 -0.77
CA MET A 156 -15.51 -2.63 -0.41
C MET A 156 -15.71 -1.33 -1.21
N ILE A 157 -14.62 -0.62 -1.54
CA ILE A 157 -14.67 0.52 -2.48
C ILE A 157 -15.15 0.05 -3.87
N SER A 158 -14.63 -1.07 -4.36
CA SER A 158 -15.04 -1.64 -5.65
C SER A 158 -16.51 -2.06 -5.65
N TYR A 159 -16.98 -2.67 -4.58
CA TYR A 159 -18.38 -3.04 -4.40
C TYR A 159 -19.31 -1.81 -4.31
N ASP A 160 -18.88 -0.75 -3.63
CA ASP A 160 -19.62 0.52 -3.57
C ASP A 160 -19.76 1.13 -4.99
N ARG A 161 -18.71 1.14 -5.78
CA ARG A 161 -18.76 1.61 -7.18
C ARG A 161 -19.71 0.76 -8.03
N TYR A 162 -19.71 -0.55 -7.84
CA TYR A 162 -20.68 -1.44 -8.50
C TYR A 162 -22.12 -1.07 -8.12
N ASN A 163 -22.42 -0.85 -6.84
CA ASN A 163 -23.77 -0.47 -6.42
C ASN A 163 -24.23 0.87 -7.02
N VAL A 164 -23.33 1.86 -7.08
CA VAL A 164 -23.67 3.18 -7.63
C VAL A 164 -23.87 3.14 -9.15
N ILE A 165 -22.95 2.48 -9.89
CA ILE A 165 -22.93 2.55 -11.35
C ILE A 165 -23.88 1.52 -12.00
N VAL A 166 -23.89 0.29 -11.47
CA VAL A 166 -24.66 -0.81 -12.09
C VAL A 166 -26.09 -0.87 -11.57
N LYS A 167 -26.27 -0.78 -10.25
CA LYS A 167 -27.58 -0.86 -9.62
C LYS A 167 -28.32 0.49 -9.61
N GLY A 168 -27.58 1.61 -9.62
CA GLY A 168 -28.18 2.94 -9.60
C GLY A 168 -29.20 3.12 -8.47
N PHE A 169 -30.44 3.51 -8.83
CA PHE A 169 -31.51 3.70 -7.87
C PHE A 169 -31.98 2.42 -7.16
N SER A 170 -31.80 1.25 -7.74
CA SER A 170 -32.13 -0.04 -7.11
C SER A 170 -31.03 -0.51 -6.13
N GLY A 171 -29.89 0.14 -6.15
CA GLY A 171 -28.76 -0.16 -5.26
C GLY A 171 -29.01 0.32 -3.85
N THR A 172 -28.27 -0.28 -2.92
CA THR A 172 -28.30 0.14 -1.52
C THR A 172 -27.27 1.25 -1.31
N PRO A 173 -27.69 2.51 -1.08
CA PRO A 173 -26.74 3.63 -0.94
C PRO A 173 -25.84 3.44 0.27
N LEU A 174 -24.58 3.78 0.13
CA LEU A 174 -23.63 3.81 1.25
C LEU A 174 -23.96 5.00 2.15
N THR A 175 -24.35 4.72 3.40
CA THR A 175 -24.55 5.73 4.43
C THR A 175 -23.33 5.81 5.34
N PHE A 176 -23.21 6.87 6.16
CA PHE A 176 -22.11 7.00 7.13
C PHE A 176 -22.07 5.83 8.11
N ASN A 177 -23.23 5.40 8.65
CA ASN A 177 -23.29 4.26 9.56
C ASN A 177 -22.81 2.96 8.88
N ARG A 178 -23.22 2.71 7.63
CA ARG A 178 -22.75 1.55 6.88
C ARG A 178 -21.25 1.61 6.60
N ALA A 179 -20.72 2.78 6.24
CA ALA A 179 -19.30 2.96 6.03
C ALA A 179 -18.51 2.67 7.32
N VAL A 180 -18.95 3.18 8.45
CA VAL A 180 -18.35 2.87 9.77
C VAL A 180 -18.42 1.38 10.08
N THR A 181 -19.57 0.73 9.85
CA THR A 181 -19.71 -0.73 10.04
C THR A 181 -18.72 -1.50 9.17
N ILE A 182 -18.59 -1.15 7.88
CA ILE A 182 -17.62 -1.77 6.95
C ILE A 182 -16.20 -1.60 7.46
N ILE A 183 -15.83 -0.40 7.90
CA ILE A 183 -14.51 -0.12 8.46
C ILE A 183 -14.27 -0.97 9.72
N THR A 184 -15.20 -1.02 10.63
CA THR A 184 -15.09 -1.87 11.82
C THR A 184 -14.89 -3.35 11.46
N MET A 185 -15.68 -3.86 10.52
CA MET A 185 -15.54 -5.23 10.04
C MET A 185 -14.19 -5.48 9.34
N SER A 186 -13.66 -4.50 8.60
CA SER A 186 -12.35 -4.62 7.96
C SER A 186 -11.22 -4.76 8.99
N TRP A 187 -11.28 -4.02 10.09
CA TRP A 187 -10.30 -4.14 11.17
C TRP A 187 -10.45 -5.44 11.96
N ILE A 188 -11.68 -5.88 12.25
CA ILE A 188 -11.92 -7.18 12.90
C ILE A 188 -11.39 -8.33 12.04
N TRP A 189 -11.66 -8.28 10.73
CA TRP A 189 -11.16 -9.27 9.76
C TRP A 189 -9.63 -9.29 9.71
N ALA A 190 -9.02 -8.12 9.58
CA ALA A 190 -7.57 -7.98 9.51
C ALA A 190 -6.88 -8.47 10.78
N LEU A 191 -7.36 -8.08 11.95
CA LEU A 191 -6.87 -8.53 13.25
C LEU A 191 -7.04 -10.05 13.42
N GLY A 192 -8.22 -10.59 13.06
CA GLY A 192 -8.49 -12.02 13.19
C GLY A 192 -7.49 -12.87 12.43
N TRP A 193 -7.21 -12.53 11.16
CA TRP A 193 -6.21 -13.25 10.36
C TRP A 193 -4.77 -13.02 10.84
N SER A 194 -4.42 -11.83 11.30
CA SER A 194 -3.07 -11.52 11.74
C SER A 194 -2.72 -12.12 13.10
N ILE A 195 -3.69 -12.40 13.95
CA ILE A 195 -3.48 -13.05 15.25
C ILE A 195 -3.18 -14.54 15.10
N CYS A 196 -3.68 -15.20 14.05
CA CYS A 196 -3.55 -16.65 13.87
C CYS A 196 -2.11 -17.18 14.07
N PRO A 197 -1.05 -16.59 13.47
CA PRO A 197 0.31 -17.05 13.71
C PRO A 197 0.78 -16.88 15.17
N LEU A 198 0.30 -15.86 15.87
CA LEU A 198 0.67 -15.59 17.26
C LEU A 198 0.03 -16.60 18.24
N VAL A 199 -1.11 -17.19 17.87
CA VAL A 199 -1.82 -18.18 18.69
C VAL A 199 -1.58 -19.63 18.22
N GLY A 200 -0.64 -19.83 17.28
CA GLY A 200 -0.15 -21.14 16.90
C GLY A 200 -0.77 -21.76 15.64
N TRP A 201 -1.58 -21.02 14.85
CA TRP A 201 -1.99 -21.43 13.51
C TRP A 201 -1.20 -20.65 12.46
N GLY A 202 -0.17 -21.29 11.89
CA GLY A 202 0.88 -20.66 11.13
C GLY A 202 2.00 -20.15 12.03
N ALA A 203 2.94 -19.41 11.45
CA ALA A 203 4.01 -18.74 12.17
C ALA A 203 4.48 -17.49 11.41
N TYR A 204 5.09 -16.56 12.13
CA TYR A 204 5.90 -15.50 11.57
C TYR A 204 7.37 -15.86 11.68
N ALA A 205 8.15 -15.54 10.67
CA ALA A 205 9.58 -15.84 10.60
C ALA A 205 10.34 -14.68 9.94
N MET A 206 11.63 -14.68 10.18
CA MET A 206 12.57 -13.76 9.56
C MET A 206 12.78 -14.13 8.09
N ASP A 207 12.90 -13.14 7.23
CA ASP A 207 13.24 -13.31 5.82
C ASP A 207 14.70 -13.74 5.61
N GLY A 208 15.02 -14.15 4.38
CA GLY A 208 16.35 -14.66 4.06
C GLY A 208 17.49 -13.65 4.10
N ILE A 209 17.19 -12.35 4.17
CA ILE A 209 18.21 -11.31 4.36
C ILE A 209 18.31 -10.83 5.80
N MET A 210 17.51 -11.39 6.69
CA MET A 210 17.42 -11.03 8.11
C MET A 210 17.10 -9.54 8.36
N GLY A 211 16.43 -8.90 7.43
CA GLY A 211 16.12 -7.47 7.49
C GLY A 211 14.68 -7.15 7.85
N THR A 212 13.77 -8.08 7.58
CA THR A 212 12.33 -7.97 7.87
C THR A 212 11.77 -9.31 8.32
N CYS A 213 10.52 -9.29 8.80
CA CYS A 213 9.80 -10.48 9.21
C CYS A 213 8.44 -10.55 8.50
N SER A 214 8.01 -11.76 8.16
CA SER A 214 6.74 -12.04 7.48
C SER A 214 6.22 -13.41 7.82
N TYR A 215 5.28 -13.95 7.06
CA TYR A 215 4.82 -15.34 7.22
C TYR A 215 5.95 -16.34 7.00
N ASP A 216 5.95 -17.41 7.80
CA ASP A 216 6.81 -18.57 7.59
C ASP A 216 6.25 -19.48 6.48
N TYR A 217 6.54 -19.10 5.24
CA TYR A 217 6.19 -19.89 4.05
C TYR A 217 7.26 -20.94 3.70
N VAL A 218 8.35 -20.99 4.45
CA VAL A 218 9.47 -21.91 4.19
C VAL A 218 9.27 -23.25 4.91
N SER A 219 8.70 -23.23 6.13
CA SER A 219 8.41 -24.42 6.90
C SER A 219 7.38 -25.32 6.23
N GLN A 220 7.72 -26.63 6.11
CA GLN A 220 6.92 -27.61 5.36
C GLN A 220 5.86 -28.34 6.18
N ASN A 221 5.62 -27.92 7.44
CA ASN A 221 4.61 -28.54 8.29
C ASN A 221 3.18 -28.14 7.87
N MET A 222 2.20 -29.00 8.13
CA MET A 222 0.80 -28.80 7.73
C MET A 222 0.14 -27.60 8.41
N ASN A 223 0.60 -27.21 9.62
CA ASN A 223 0.08 -26.05 10.33
C ASN A 223 0.35 -24.76 9.52
N ASN A 224 1.60 -24.52 9.13
CA ASN A 224 1.97 -23.36 8.32
C ASN A 224 1.32 -23.41 6.92
N LYS A 225 1.35 -24.58 6.27
CA LYS A 225 0.73 -24.78 4.95
C LYS A 225 -0.76 -24.43 4.95
N SER A 226 -1.51 -24.95 5.92
CA SER A 226 -2.95 -24.71 6.03
C SER A 226 -3.26 -23.25 6.27
N HIS A 227 -2.51 -22.56 7.15
CA HIS A 227 -2.67 -21.13 7.40
C HIS A 227 -2.40 -20.31 6.15
N ILE A 228 -1.25 -20.50 5.49
CA ILE A 228 -0.89 -19.73 4.30
C ILE A 228 -1.90 -19.92 3.17
N MET A 229 -2.38 -21.16 2.96
CA MET A 229 -3.41 -21.42 1.96
C MET A 229 -4.72 -20.71 2.28
N ALA A 230 -5.19 -20.85 3.52
CA ALA A 230 -6.42 -20.19 3.96
C ALA A 230 -6.31 -18.65 3.89
N ALA A 231 -5.20 -18.10 4.37
CA ALA A 231 -4.94 -16.66 4.33
C ALA A 231 -4.82 -16.13 2.89
N THR A 232 -4.12 -16.85 2.00
CA THR A 232 -4.01 -16.49 0.58
C THR A 232 -5.37 -16.55 -0.10
N PHE A 233 -6.16 -17.58 0.15
CA PHE A 233 -7.50 -17.67 -0.41
C PHE A 233 -8.39 -16.53 0.08
N ALA A 234 -8.47 -16.31 1.40
CA ALA A 234 -9.38 -15.35 2.02
C ALA A 234 -8.99 -13.88 1.79
N ASN A 235 -7.68 -13.57 1.73
CA ASN A 235 -7.19 -12.19 1.69
C ASN A 235 -6.50 -11.81 0.37
N TYR A 236 -6.43 -12.73 -0.60
CA TYR A 236 -5.87 -12.43 -1.91
C TYR A 236 -6.80 -12.91 -3.04
N ILE A 237 -7.09 -14.22 -3.12
CA ILE A 237 -7.87 -14.80 -4.24
C ILE A 237 -9.32 -14.33 -4.21
N LEU A 238 -10.01 -14.47 -3.07
CA LEU A 238 -11.42 -14.10 -2.92
C LEU A 238 -11.66 -12.60 -3.17
N PRO A 239 -10.89 -11.66 -2.60
CA PRO A 239 -10.96 -10.25 -2.94
C PRO A 239 -10.79 -9.98 -4.44
N ILE A 240 -9.84 -10.62 -5.11
CA ILE A 240 -9.63 -10.45 -6.57
C ILE A 240 -10.86 -10.88 -7.35
N ILE A 241 -11.46 -12.03 -7.01
CA ILE A 241 -12.69 -12.51 -7.68
C ILE A 241 -13.82 -11.50 -7.52
N VAL A 242 -14.03 -10.98 -6.30
CA VAL A 242 -15.08 -9.98 -6.04
C VAL A 242 -14.82 -8.70 -6.81
N ILE A 243 -13.60 -8.18 -6.78
CA ILE A 243 -13.20 -6.96 -7.48
C ILE A 243 -13.37 -7.14 -9.00
N ALA A 244 -12.86 -8.24 -9.56
CA ALA A 244 -12.97 -8.54 -10.98
C ALA A 244 -14.45 -8.62 -11.41
N GLY A 245 -15.30 -9.26 -10.62
CA GLY A 245 -16.75 -9.31 -10.86
C GLY A 245 -17.40 -7.92 -10.84
N CYS A 246 -17.07 -7.09 -9.84
CA CYS A 246 -17.59 -5.72 -9.77
C CYS A 246 -17.22 -4.91 -11.02
N TYR A 247 -15.94 -4.94 -11.43
CA TYR A 247 -15.49 -4.18 -12.59
C TYR A 247 -15.97 -4.75 -13.93
N TYR A 248 -16.13 -6.06 -14.04
CA TYR A 248 -16.78 -6.66 -15.21
C TYR A 248 -18.18 -6.06 -15.43
N PHE A 249 -19.02 -6.05 -14.40
CA PHE A 249 -20.36 -5.47 -14.49
C PHE A 249 -20.36 -3.95 -14.68
N ILE A 250 -19.45 -3.22 -14.05
CA ILE A 250 -19.29 -1.76 -14.24
C ILE A 250 -18.99 -1.45 -15.71
N VAL A 251 -18.00 -2.12 -16.28
CA VAL A 251 -17.59 -1.92 -17.67
C VAL A 251 -18.74 -2.23 -18.63
N HIS A 252 -19.42 -3.37 -18.43
CA HIS A 252 -20.57 -3.76 -19.23
C HIS A 252 -21.72 -2.73 -19.13
N ALA A 253 -22.05 -2.26 -17.93
CA ALA A 253 -23.10 -1.27 -17.74
C ALA A 253 -22.79 0.07 -18.41
N VAL A 254 -21.54 0.52 -18.35
CA VAL A 254 -21.08 1.77 -19.00
C VAL A 254 -21.21 1.66 -20.51
N PHE A 255 -20.76 0.55 -21.12
CA PHE A 255 -20.86 0.36 -22.56
C PHE A 255 -22.32 0.27 -23.03
N LYS A 256 -23.15 -0.50 -22.32
CA LYS A 256 -24.57 -0.63 -22.62
C LYS A 256 -25.29 0.72 -22.56
N HIS A 257 -25.06 1.50 -21.50
CA HIS A 257 -25.66 2.83 -21.38
C HIS A 257 -25.24 3.76 -22.53
N GLU A 258 -23.97 3.73 -22.93
CA GLU A 258 -23.48 4.52 -24.04
C GLU A 258 -24.11 4.13 -25.39
N GLU A 259 -24.30 2.82 -25.62
CA GLU A 259 -24.95 2.28 -26.80
C GLU A 259 -26.44 2.69 -26.86
N GLU A 260 -27.16 2.60 -25.75
CA GLU A 260 -28.56 3.03 -25.62
C GLU A 260 -28.72 4.51 -25.91
N LEU A 261 -27.85 5.37 -25.38
CA LEU A 261 -27.85 6.81 -25.65
C LEU A 261 -27.62 7.12 -27.15
N ARG A 262 -26.65 6.44 -27.76
CA ARG A 262 -26.38 6.58 -29.21
C ARG A 262 -27.58 6.13 -30.07
N ALA A 263 -28.21 5.03 -29.72
CA ALA A 263 -29.39 4.52 -30.42
C ALA A 263 -30.58 5.48 -30.32
N GLN A 264 -30.82 6.06 -29.14
CA GLN A 264 -31.88 7.06 -28.92
C GLN A 264 -31.59 8.38 -29.68
N ALA A 265 -30.34 8.87 -29.63
CA ALA A 265 -29.94 10.05 -30.39
C ALA A 265 -30.16 9.91 -31.89
N LYS A 266 -29.84 8.72 -32.43
CA LYS A 266 -30.08 8.38 -33.85
C LYS A 266 -31.59 8.35 -34.20
N LYS A 267 -32.44 7.80 -33.32
CA LYS A 267 -33.90 7.79 -33.51
C LYS A 267 -34.51 9.17 -33.50
N MET A 268 -33.96 10.10 -32.70
CA MET A 268 -34.48 11.47 -32.60
C MET A 268 -33.78 12.44 -33.57
N ASN A 269 -32.89 11.93 -34.41
CA ASN A 269 -32.13 12.72 -35.40
C ASN A 269 -31.39 13.92 -34.79
N VAL A 270 -30.85 13.74 -33.53
CA VAL A 270 -30.06 14.75 -32.81
C VAL A 270 -28.64 14.25 -32.61
N ALA A 271 -27.68 15.17 -32.55
CA ALA A 271 -26.26 14.84 -32.39
C ALA A 271 -25.93 14.18 -31.04
N SER A 272 -26.66 14.52 -29.99
CA SER A 272 -26.54 13.93 -28.68
C SER A 272 -27.78 14.15 -27.83
N LEU A 273 -28.17 13.16 -27.01
CA LEU A 273 -29.25 13.26 -26.02
C LEU A 273 -28.76 13.58 -24.62
N ARG A 274 -27.46 13.76 -24.44
CA ARG A 274 -26.89 14.00 -23.12
C ARG A 274 -27.24 15.41 -22.65
N SER A 275 -28.02 15.50 -21.56
CA SER A 275 -28.12 16.77 -20.82
C SER A 275 -26.76 17.07 -20.17
N ASN A 276 -26.39 18.35 -20.08
CA ASN A 276 -25.10 18.74 -19.50
C ASN A 276 -24.95 18.24 -18.05
N ASN A 277 -26.02 18.20 -17.27
CA ASN A 277 -25.99 17.78 -15.87
C ASN A 277 -25.82 16.25 -15.72
N ASP A 278 -26.58 15.44 -16.49
CA ASP A 278 -26.49 13.98 -16.46
C ASP A 278 -25.11 13.50 -16.97
N GLN A 279 -24.59 14.18 -18.01
CA GLN A 279 -23.27 13.92 -18.56
C GLN A 279 -22.17 14.19 -17.53
N GLN A 280 -22.28 15.25 -16.75
CA GLN A 280 -21.29 15.57 -15.70
C GLN A 280 -21.34 14.56 -14.55
N GLN A 281 -22.53 14.14 -14.12
CA GLN A 281 -22.68 13.18 -13.04
C GLN A 281 -22.16 11.78 -13.42
N VAL A 282 -22.57 11.22 -14.56
CA VAL A 282 -22.08 9.93 -15.06
C VAL A 282 -20.57 9.96 -15.29
N SER A 283 -20.04 11.06 -15.85
CA SER A 283 -18.60 11.22 -16.04
C SER A 283 -17.84 11.26 -14.71
N ALA A 284 -18.41 11.84 -13.66
CA ALA A 284 -17.79 11.87 -12.32
C ALA A 284 -17.70 10.46 -11.70
N GLU A 285 -18.79 9.67 -11.78
CA GLU A 285 -18.81 8.30 -11.24
C GLU A 285 -17.85 7.37 -11.99
N ILE A 286 -17.81 7.46 -13.33
CA ILE A 286 -16.84 6.71 -14.15
C ILE A 286 -15.41 7.09 -13.79
N ARG A 287 -15.14 8.37 -13.52
CA ARG A 287 -13.80 8.83 -13.10
C ARG A 287 -13.41 8.24 -11.75
N ILE A 288 -14.32 8.23 -10.78
CA ILE A 288 -14.08 7.62 -9.47
C ILE A 288 -13.82 6.11 -9.62
N ALA A 289 -14.58 5.41 -10.46
CA ALA A 289 -14.36 4.00 -10.74
C ALA A 289 -12.98 3.75 -11.38
N LYS A 290 -12.54 4.60 -12.30
CA LYS A 290 -11.18 4.53 -12.88
C LYS A 290 -10.08 4.72 -11.84
N VAL A 291 -10.25 5.64 -10.90
CA VAL A 291 -9.32 5.83 -9.77
C VAL A 291 -9.27 4.57 -8.91
N SER A 292 -10.43 3.98 -8.61
CA SER A 292 -10.51 2.79 -7.77
C SER A 292 -9.85 1.57 -8.43
N ILE A 293 -10.08 1.32 -9.72
CA ILE A 293 -9.42 0.20 -10.42
C ILE A 293 -7.92 0.41 -10.55
N MET A 294 -7.48 1.66 -10.69
CA MET A 294 -6.06 1.99 -10.74
C MET A 294 -5.38 1.66 -9.40
N ASN A 295 -6.00 2.04 -8.27
CA ASN A 295 -5.51 1.68 -6.93
C ASN A 295 -5.44 0.16 -6.74
N VAL A 296 -6.51 -0.57 -7.14
CA VAL A 296 -6.54 -2.04 -7.09
C VAL A 296 -5.44 -2.66 -7.94
N SER A 297 -5.28 -2.20 -9.17
CA SER A 297 -4.26 -2.74 -10.09
C SER A 297 -2.85 -2.52 -9.55
N MET A 298 -2.57 -1.36 -9.00
CA MET A 298 -1.28 -1.04 -8.38
C MET A 298 -1.04 -1.89 -7.13
N TRP A 299 -2.07 -2.08 -6.30
CA TRP A 299 -1.98 -2.96 -5.13
C TRP A 299 -1.69 -4.41 -5.56
N LEU A 300 -2.42 -4.94 -6.53
CA LEU A 300 -2.20 -6.29 -7.05
C LEU A 300 -0.79 -6.45 -7.60
N THR A 301 -0.31 -5.51 -8.42
CA THR A 301 1.05 -5.53 -8.97
C THR A 301 2.11 -5.58 -7.86
N ALA A 302 1.89 -4.83 -6.77
CA ALA A 302 2.82 -4.79 -5.65
C ALA A 302 2.80 -6.08 -4.81
N TRP A 303 1.61 -6.67 -4.56
CA TRP A 303 1.45 -7.81 -3.65
C TRP A 303 1.53 -9.18 -4.34
N THR A 304 1.30 -9.26 -5.67
CA THR A 304 1.36 -10.55 -6.40
C THR A 304 2.70 -11.27 -6.23
N PRO A 305 3.87 -10.61 -6.32
CA PRO A 305 5.15 -11.30 -6.11
C PRO A 305 5.25 -11.95 -4.72
N PHE A 306 4.72 -11.29 -3.68
CA PHE A 306 4.70 -11.84 -2.33
C PHE A 306 3.75 -13.05 -2.22
N ALA A 307 2.55 -12.98 -2.79
CA ALA A 307 1.63 -14.11 -2.84
C ALA A 307 2.25 -15.32 -3.57
N VAL A 308 2.97 -15.06 -4.66
CA VAL A 308 3.67 -16.11 -5.44
C VAL A 308 4.74 -16.80 -4.60
N ILE A 309 5.59 -16.07 -3.87
CA ILE A 309 6.62 -16.73 -3.02
C ILE A 309 6.00 -17.50 -1.85
N CYS A 310 4.89 -17.03 -1.27
CA CYS A 310 4.15 -17.77 -0.26
C CYS A 310 3.64 -19.12 -0.81
N ILE A 311 3.07 -19.14 -2.02
CA ILE A 311 2.61 -20.38 -2.67
C ILE A 311 3.80 -21.28 -3.05
N MET A 312 4.87 -20.68 -3.61
CA MET A 312 6.09 -21.44 -3.96
C MET A 312 6.74 -22.08 -2.74
N GLY A 313 6.83 -21.36 -1.63
CA GLY A 313 7.38 -21.89 -0.38
C GLY A 313 6.53 -23.00 0.21
N THR A 314 5.20 -22.87 0.10
CA THR A 314 4.26 -23.82 0.71
C THR A 314 4.12 -25.11 -0.10
N TRP A 315 4.07 -25.04 -1.43
CA TRP A 315 3.72 -26.16 -2.34
C TRP A 315 4.74 -26.39 -3.46
N GLY A 316 5.66 -25.49 -3.66
CA GLY A 316 6.68 -25.58 -4.69
C GLY A 316 8.02 -26.07 -4.18
N ASP A 317 9.06 -25.72 -4.91
CA ASP A 317 10.44 -26.02 -4.59
C ASP A 317 11.07 -24.91 -3.76
N VAL A 318 11.13 -25.12 -2.44
CA VAL A 318 11.69 -24.16 -1.47
C VAL A 318 13.15 -23.80 -1.81
N SER A 319 13.91 -24.69 -2.45
CA SER A 319 15.33 -24.43 -2.80
C SER A 319 15.51 -23.24 -3.76
N LYS A 320 14.46 -22.88 -4.51
CA LYS A 320 14.45 -21.72 -5.41
C LYS A 320 14.24 -20.40 -4.69
N ILE A 321 13.84 -20.42 -3.42
CA ILE A 321 13.63 -19.22 -2.61
C ILE A 321 14.97 -18.82 -1.98
N THR A 322 15.72 -18.00 -2.70
CA THR A 322 16.98 -17.44 -2.20
C THR A 322 16.71 -16.22 -1.29
N PRO A 323 17.69 -15.74 -0.52
CA PRO A 323 17.54 -14.56 0.33
C PRO A 323 16.99 -13.32 -0.41
N LEU A 324 17.44 -13.02 -1.62
CA LEU A 324 16.92 -11.90 -2.42
C LEU A 324 15.51 -12.18 -2.96
N VAL A 325 15.23 -13.41 -3.36
CA VAL A 325 13.88 -13.82 -3.81
C VAL A 325 12.87 -13.70 -2.66
N SER A 326 13.28 -13.88 -1.41
CA SER A 326 12.41 -13.65 -0.24
C SER A 326 12.17 -12.16 0.04
N ALA A 327 13.19 -11.32 -0.12
CA ALA A 327 13.18 -9.93 0.31
C ALA A 327 12.52 -8.97 -0.71
N ILE A 328 12.83 -9.13 -1.99
CA ILE A 328 12.34 -8.21 -3.05
C ILE A 328 10.80 -8.13 -3.07
N PRO A 329 10.04 -9.24 -3.03
CA PRO A 329 8.58 -9.19 -2.99
C PRO A 329 8.01 -8.48 -1.76
N VAL A 330 8.66 -8.59 -0.60
CA VAL A 330 8.24 -7.88 0.62
C VAL A 330 8.36 -6.37 0.44
N ILE A 331 9.46 -5.89 -0.17
CA ILE A 331 9.65 -4.45 -0.46
C ILE A 331 8.65 -3.97 -1.50
N LEU A 332 8.44 -4.74 -2.58
CA LEU A 332 7.44 -4.42 -3.59
C LEU A 332 6.04 -4.27 -2.99
N ALA A 333 5.64 -5.16 -2.10
CA ALA A 333 4.36 -5.05 -1.40
C ALA A 333 4.22 -3.72 -0.64
N LYS A 334 5.28 -3.21 0.00
CA LYS A 334 5.28 -1.92 0.71
C LYS A 334 5.12 -0.72 -0.23
N THR A 335 5.49 -0.82 -1.51
CA THR A 335 5.27 0.28 -2.48
C THR A 335 3.81 0.61 -2.66
N SER A 336 2.88 -0.32 -2.39
CA SER A 336 1.44 -0.09 -2.46
C SER A 336 0.99 1.11 -1.61
N CYS A 337 1.63 1.36 -0.47
CA CYS A 337 1.30 2.47 0.42
C CYS A 337 1.67 3.85 -0.15
N ALA A 338 2.61 3.92 -1.09
CA ALA A 338 3.06 5.19 -1.69
C ALA A 338 2.22 5.62 -2.90
N TYR A 339 1.47 4.72 -3.53
CA TYR A 339 0.75 5.01 -4.78
C TYR A 339 -0.56 5.76 -4.57
N ASN A 340 -1.31 5.44 -3.51
CA ASN A 340 -2.63 5.99 -3.26
C ASN A 340 -2.66 7.52 -3.23
N PRO A 341 -1.78 8.22 -2.51
CA PRO A 341 -1.72 9.69 -2.52
C PRO A 341 -1.46 10.28 -3.91
N LEU A 342 -0.59 9.65 -4.70
CA LEU A 342 -0.27 10.07 -6.07
C LEU A 342 -1.47 9.91 -7.00
N ILE A 343 -2.16 8.78 -6.90
CA ILE A 343 -3.36 8.50 -7.70
C ILE A 343 -4.46 9.53 -7.40
N TYR A 344 -4.68 9.89 -6.13
CA TYR A 344 -5.66 10.93 -5.75
C TYR A 344 -5.25 12.30 -6.27
N ALA A 345 -3.98 12.68 -6.17
CA ALA A 345 -3.47 13.95 -6.67
C ALA A 345 -3.62 14.09 -8.20
N ILE A 346 -3.43 13.01 -8.94
CA ILE A 346 -3.55 13.00 -10.41
C ILE A 346 -5.01 12.92 -10.84
N SER A 347 -5.82 12.05 -10.23
CA SER A 347 -7.08 11.59 -10.81
C SER A 347 -8.34 12.09 -10.11
N HIS A 348 -8.25 12.63 -8.89
CA HIS A 348 -9.41 13.09 -8.12
C HIS A 348 -9.52 14.63 -8.12
N PRO A 349 -10.41 15.25 -8.95
CA PRO A 349 -10.42 16.70 -9.16
C PRO A 349 -10.61 17.51 -7.89
N LYS A 350 -11.62 17.13 -7.06
CA LYS A 350 -11.88 17.83 -5.79
C LYS A 350 -10.71 17.71 -4.81
N TYR A 351 -10.02 16.58 -4.78
CA TYR A 351 -8.82 16.41 -3.96
C TYR A 351 -7.70 17.32 -4.46
N ARG A 352 -7.48 17.37 -5.77
CA ARG A 352 -6.47 18.21 -6.40
C ARG A 352 -6.71 19.70 -6.13
N GLU A 353 -7.97 20.16 -6.20
CA GLU A 353 -8.35 21.52 -5.82
C GLU A 353 -8.02 21.83 -4.36
N CYS A 354 -8.37 20.95 -3.43
CA CYS A 354 -8.03 21.10 -2.03
C CYS A 354 -6.51 21.05 -1.77
N LEU A 355 -5.78 20.24 -2.54
CA LEU A 355 -4.32 20.16 -2.48
C LEU A 355 -3.68 21.47 -2.92
N LYS A 356 -4.16 22.08 -4.03
CA LYS A 356 -3.74 23.41 -4.49
C LYS A 356 -4.00 24.50 -3.43
N GLN A 357 -5.16 24.48 -2.79
CA GLN A 357 -5.48 25.42 -1.72
C GLN A 357 -4.58 25.25 -0.48
N MET A 358 -4.20 24.02 -0.15
CA MET A 358 -3.35 23.74 1.01
C MET A 358 -1.86 23.99 0.74
N PHE A 359 -1.40 23.75 -0.49
CA PHE A 359 -0.02 23.87 -0.93
C PHE A 359 0.09 24.69 -2.23
N PRO A 360 -0.14 26.01 -2.19
CA PRO A 360 -0.13 26.87 -3.39
C PRO A 360 1.21 26.83 -4.17
N TRP A 361 2.31 26.59 -3.46
CA TRP A 361 3.65 26.50 -4.02
C TRP A 361 3.88 25.31 -4.97
N MET A 362 2.99 24.28 -4.93
CA MET A 362 3.11 23.11 -5.82
C MET A 362 2.70 23.40 -7.26
N CYS A 363 2.20 24.59 -7.59
CA CYS A 363 1.80 25.03 -8.95
C CYS A 363 1.01 23.96 -9.74
N ILE A 364 0.02 23.33 -9.09
CA ILE A 364 -0.78 22.27 -9.71
C ILE A 364 -1.67 22.86 -10.80
N VAL A 365 -1.40 22.50 -12.06
CA VAL A 365 -2.15 22.98 -13.23
C VAL A 365 -3.54 22.34 -13.26
N GLU A 366 -4.59 23.12 -13.44
CA GLU A 366 -5.94 22.63 -13.73
C GLU A 366 -6.06 22.17 -15.17
N GLU A 367 -6.64 20.98 -15.40
CA GLU A 367 -7.14 20.64 -16.74
C GLU A 367 -8.24 21.64 -17.10
N LYS A 368 -8.01 22.45 -18.13
CA LYS A 368 -9.03 23.35 -18.67
C LYS A 368 -10.29 22.54 -18.99
N LYS A 369 -11.41 22.82 -18.30
CA LYS A 369 -12.72 22.37 -18.77
C LYS A 369 -12.89 22.95 -20.16
N ALA A 370 -13.14 22.11 -21.17
CA ALA A 370 -13.55 22.58 -22.50
C ALA A 370 -14.78 23.48 -22.31
N VAL A 371 -14.57 24.77 -22.37
CA VAL A 371 -15.63 25.78 -22.31
C VAL A 371 -16.30 25.74 -23.68
N THR A 372 -17.57 25.36 -23.69
CA THR A 372 -18.41 25.47 -24.88
C THR A 372 -18.40 26.93 -25.32
N GLU A 373 -18.17 27.19 -26.61
CA GLU A 373 -17.83 28.42 -27.29
C GLU A 373 -18.71 29.67 -27.01
N ASN A 374 -19.69 29.62 -26.13
CA ASN A 374 -20.60 30.73 -25.85
C ASN A 374 -20.29 31.62 -24.61
N GLN A 375 -19.16 31.38 -23.93
CA GLN A 375 -18.74 32.21 -22.78
C GLN A 375 -17.33 32.80 -22.90
N SER A 376 -16.74 32.82 -24.09
CA SER A 376 -15.33 33.16 -24.31
C SER A 376 -14.95 34.66 -24.23
N VAL A 377 -15.86 35.59 -24.04
CA VAL A 377 -15.54 37.04 -24.13
C VAL A 377 -15.22 37.70 -22.76
N ILE A 378 -15.55 37.07 -21.63
CA ILE A 378 -15.34 37.65 -20.29
C ILE A 378 -14.14 37.06 -19.54
N SER A 379 -13.65 35.86 -19.94
CA SER A 379 -12.59 35.14 -19.20
C SER A 379 -11.16 35.55 -19.55
N GLU A 380 -10.90 36.10 -20.73
CA GLU A 380 -9.53 36.42 -21.20
C GLU A 380 -8.79 37.47 -20.39
N LYS A 381 -9.49 38.35 -19.69
CA LYS A 381 -8.85 39.40 -18.88
C LYS A 381 -8.35 38.97 -17.50
N THR A 382 -8.83 37.85 -16.98
CA THR A 382 -8.46 37.34 -15.63
C THR A 382 -7.26 36.36 -15.68
N GLU A 383 -7.02 35.67 -16.81
CA GLU A 383 -5.94 34.69 -16.95
C GLU A 383 -4.53 35.32 -17.07
N MET A 384 -4.40 36.54 -17.60
CA MET A 384 -3.09 37.21 -17.70
C MET A 384 -2.46 37.59 -16.35
N THR A 385 -3.25 37.68 -15.30
CA THR A 385 -2.77 38.11 -13.98
C THR A 385 -2.27 36.94 -13.11
N GLU A 386 -2.71 35.72 -13.38
CA GLU A 386 -2.31 34.52 -12.58
C GLU A 386 -1.04 33.85 -13.09
N THR A 387 -0.75 33.88 -14.39
CA THR A 387 0.47 33.28 -14.97
C THR A 387 1.75 34.01 -14.54
N VAL A 388 1.64 35.31 -14.27
CA VAL A 388 2.78 36.16 -13.85
C VAL A 388 3.20 35.87 -12.39
N LYS A 389 2.32 35.29 -11.55
CA LYS A 389 2.64 35.03 -10.14
C LYS A 389 3.38 33.71 -9.89
N CYS A 390 3.37 32.76 -10.82
CA CYS A 390 4.14 31.51 -10.70
C CYS A 390 5.58 31.62 -11.21
N GLU A 391 5.91 32.62 -12.04
CA GLU A 391 7.27 32.86 -12.56
C GLU A 391 8.17 33.67 -11.61
N SER A 392 7.63 34.23 -10.53
CA SER A 392 8.36 35.12 -9.60
C SER A 392 8.45 34.63 -8.15
N ALA A 393 8.17 33.39 -7.88
CA ALA A 393 8.36 32.70 -6.59
C ALA A 393 9.27 31.47 -6.77
#